data_c749a4e9d2189869e04a2c9fa31587bc
#
_entry.id   c749a4e9d2189869e04a2c9fa31587bc
#
_cell.length_a   1.000
_cell.length_b   1.000
_cell.length_c   1.000
_cell.angle_alpha   90.00
_cell.angle_beta   90.00
_cell.angle_gamma   90.00
#
_symmetry.space_group_name_H-M   'P 1'
#
loop_
_entity.id
_entity.type
_entity.pdbx_description
1 polymer ?
#
loop_
_entity_poly.entity_id
_entity_poly.type
_entity_poly.pdbx_seq_one_letter_code
_entity_poly.pdbx_strand_id
1 'polypeptide(L)'
;MARFPFQYSNINGIPRIRSRKVTVSTDTVDYGFNPDWDRNPFSGLLLVYLTDLPEGTTETLPVRFIMAGNTQNVTLAGGANATVANFPNPGVFLVFYDRVDNILQLIGQI
;
A
#
# COMPACT_ATOMS: atom_id res chain seq x y z
N MET A 1 -7.37 27.04 -9.14
CA MET A 1 -6.50 26.17 -8.41
C MET A 1 -6.32 24.87 -9.16
N ALA A 2 -5.16 24.39 -9.05
CA ALA A 2 -4.95 23.08 -9.59
C ALA A 2 -5.84 22.11 -8.90
N ARG A 3 -6.62 21.46 -9.66
CA ARG A 3 -7.47 20.42 -9.17
C ARG A 3 -6.87 19.11 -9.58
N PHE A 4 -6.56 18.28 -8.64
CA PHE A 4 -6.06 16.98 -8.99
C PHE A 4 -7.22 16.14 -9.50
N PRO A 5 -7.12 15.64 -10.71
CA PRO A 5 -8.18 14.80 -11.25
C PRO A 5 -8.21 13.42 -10.62
N PHE A 6 -7.10 13.02 -10.04
CA PHE A 6 -7.06 11.73 -9.35
C PHE A 6 -7.46 11.92 -7.91
N GLN A 7 -7.81 10.84 -7.30
CA GLN A 7 -8.62 10.85 -6.10
C GLN A 7 -7.79 10.60 -4.87
N TYR A 8 -6.65 11.23 -4.75
CA TYR A 8 -5.95 11.15 -3.49
C TYR A 8 -6.03 12.49 -2.79
N SER A 9 -5.90 12.47 -1.48
CA SER A 9 -5.87 13.67 -0.67
C SER A 9 -4.62 13.65 0.18
N ASN A 10 -4.29 14.82 0.72
CA ASN A 10 -3.12 14.97 1.55
C ASN A 10 -3.54 15.15 3.00
N ILE A 11 -2.76 14.59 3.90
CA ILE A 11 -2.87 14.86 5.33
C ILE A 11 -1.50 15.38 5.74
N ASN A 12 -1.42 16.66 6.10
CA ASN A 12 -0.16 17.33 6.44
C ASN A 12 0.89 17.15 5.35
N GLY A 13 0.47 17.24 4.09
CA GLY A 13 1.39 17.09 2.96
C GLY A 13 1.70 15.67 2.58
N ILE A 14 1.14 14.68 3.25
CA ILE A 14 1.36 13.29 2.94
C ILE A 14 0.24 12.81 2.02
N PRO A 15 0.55 12.27 0.84
CA PRO A 15 -0.47 11.74 -0.05
C PRO A 15 -1.20 10.57 0.60
N ARG A 16 -2.48 10.44 0.29
CA ARG A 16 -3.30 9.34 0.79
C ARG A 16 -3.93 8.62 -0.39
N ILE A 17 -3.75 7.32 -0.44
CA ILE A 17 -4.37 6.49 -1.45
C ILE A 17 -5.18 5.40 -0.79
N ARG A 18 -6.04 4.77 -1.57
CA ARG A 18 -6.98 3.78 -1.08
C ARG A 18 -6.94 2.56 -1.98
N SER A 19 -6.96 1.38 -1.39
CA SER A 19 -7.02 0.17 -2.17
C SER A 19 -8.40 0.05 -2.83
N ARG A 20 -8.40 -0.41 -4.08
CA ARG A 20 -9.62 -0.57 -4.87
C ARG A 20 -9.99 -2.02 -5.07
N LYS A 21 -9.02 -2.90 -4.95
CA LYS A 21 -9.22 -4.31 -5.23
C LYS A 21 -8.26 -5.13 -4.39
N VAL A 22 -8.76 -6.22 -3.87
CA VAL A 22 -7.93 -7.15 -3.11
C VAL A 22 -8.02 -8.51 -3.81
N THR A 23 -6.86 -9.10 -4.09
CA THR A 23 -6.79 -10.42 -4.67
C THR A 23 -6.00 -11.32 -3.72
N VAL A 24 -6.64 -12.39 -3.27
CA VAL A 24 -6.01 -13.36 -2.38
C VAL A 24 -5.70 -14.61 -3.18
N SER A 25 -4.44 -15.02 -3.15
CA SER A 25 -4.02 -16.27 -3.77
C SER A 25 -3.50 -17.20 -2.69
N THR A 26 -2.98 -18.36 -3.10
CA THR A 26 -2.39 -19.30 -2.15
C THR A 26 -1.07 -18.79 -1.57
N ASP A 27 -0.42 -17.85 -2.25
CA ASP A 27 0.92 -17.41 -1.90
C ASP A 27 1.00 -15.98 -1.41
N THR A 28 0.07 -15.11 -1.81
CA THR A 28 0.16 -13.69 -1.49
C THR A 28 -1.23 -13.06 -1.39
N VAL A 29 -1.25 -11.87 -0.79
CA VAL A 29 -2.41 -10.99 -0.81
C VAL A 29 -2.00 -9.72 -1.52
N ASP A 30 -2.69 -9.39 -2.61
CA ASP A 30 -2.34 -8.26 -3.44
C ASP A 30 -3.42 -7.18 -3.30
N TYR A 31 -2.99 -5.99 -2.87
CA TYR A 31 -3.88 -4.83 -2.82
C TYR A 31 -3.63 -3.99 -4.05
N GLY A 32 -4.67 -3.83 -4.87
CA GLY A 32 -4.59 -2.97 -6.05
C GLY A 32 -5.01 -1.57 -5.72
N PHE A 33 -4.26 -0.58 -6.23
CA PHE A 33 -4.54 0.82 -6.03
C PHE A 33 -4.85 1.48 -7.35
N ASN A 34 -5.26 2.74 -7.28
CA ASN A 34 -5.60 3.49 -8.47
C ASN A 34 -4.38 3.57 -9.38
N PRO A 35 -4.46 3.07 -10.61
CA PRO A 35 -3.32 3.08 -11.51
C PRO A 35 -2.85 4.48 -11.89
N ASP A 36 -3.71 5.49 -11.72
CA ASP A 36 -3.32 6.87 -12.01
C ASP A 36 -2.36 7.43 -10.98
N TRP A 37 -2.17 6.74 -9.86
CA TRP A 37 -1.24 7.21 -8.85
C TRP A 37 0.14 6.64 -9.14
N ASP A 38 0.87 7.35 -9.97
CA ASP A 38 2.25 7.01 -10.29
C ASP A 38 3.03 8.31 -10.33
N ARG A 39 3.80 8.56 -9.28
CA ARG A 39 4.60 9.77 -9.16
C ARG A 39 6.06 9.39 -9.27
N ASN A 40 6.56 9.40 -10.46
CA ASN A 40 7.94 9.05 -10.72
C ASN A 40 8.74 10.29 -11.07
N PRO A 41 9.77 10.65 -10.31
CA PRO A 41 10.26 9.92 -9.13
C PRO A 41 9.50 10.33 -7.88
N PHE A 42 9.10 9.37 -7.08
CA PHE A 42 8.49 9.64 -5.80
C PHE A 42 9.31 8.97 -4.70
N SER A 43 9.57 9.70 -3.65
CA SER A 43 10.22 9.14 -2.47
C SER A 43 9.68 9.86 -1.25
N GLY A 44 9.09 9.13 -0.34
CA GLY A 44 8.54 9.74 0.85
C GLY A 44 7.47 8.90 1.51
N LEU A 45 6.77 9.54 2.43
CA LEU A 45 5.71 8.88 3.18
C LEU A 45 4.42 8.86 2.39
N LEU A 46 3.64 7.81 2.59
CA LEU A 46 2.38 7.60 1.92
C LEU A 46 1.40 6.99 2.91
N LEU A 47 0.19 7.54 2.98
CA LEU A 47 -0.88 6.95 3.77
C LEU A 47 -1.70 6.04 2.87
N VAL A 48 -1.94 4.83 3.34
CA VAL A 48 -2.65 3.82 2.57
C VAL A 48 -3.85 3.35 3.36
N TYR A 49 -5.04 3.44 2.77
CA TYR A 49 -6.22 2.85 3.36
C TYR A 49 -6.45 1.47 2.73
N LEU A 50 -6.45 0.44 3.56
CA LEU A 50 -6.67 -0.92 3.08
C LEU A 50 -8.07 -1.37 3.43
N THR A 51 -8.75 -1.91 2.43
CA THR A 51 -10.11 -2.42 2.59
C THR A 51 -10.09 -3.80 3.21
N ASP A 52 -11.27 -4.28 3.59
CA ASP A 52 -11.41 -5.58 4.23
C ASP A 52 -10.92 -6.71 3.33
N LEU A 53 -10.34 -7.71 3.95
CA LEU A 53 -9.97 -8.94 3.29
C LEU A 53 -11.14 -9.91 3.29
N PRO A 54 -11.17 -10.84 2.33
CA PRO A 54 -12.13 -11.93 2.39
C PRO A 54 -11.97 -12.73 3.67
N GLU A 55 -13.08 -13.22 4.18
CA GLU A 55 -13.08 -14.04 5.38
C GLU A 55 -12.24 -15.29 5.16
N GLY A 56 -11.49 -15.69 6.17
CA GLY A 56 -10.67 -16.88 6.10
C GLY A 56 -9.30 -16.67 5.49
N THR A 57 -8.94 -15.41 5.20
CA THR A 57 -7.60 -15.12 4.67
C THR A 57 -6.53 -15.48 5.69
N THR A 58 -5.51 -16.20 5.23
CA THR A 58 -4.42 -16.64 6.09
C THR A 58 -3.52 -15.47 6.48
N GLU A 59 -3.26 -15.32 7.76
CA GLU A 59 -2.51 -14.16 8.28
C GLU A 59 -1.02 -14.19 7.97
N THR A 60 -0.50 -15.32 7.56
CA THR A 60 0.93 -15.44 7.29
C THR A 60 1.29 -15.14 5.84
N LEU A 61 0.32 -14.85 4.99
CA LEU A 61 0.59 -14.55 3.59
C LEU A 61 1.27 -13.20 3.45
N PRO A 62 2.31 -13.11 2.61
CA PRO A 62 2.94 -11.82 2.31
C PRO A 62 1.98 -10.89 1.59
N VAL A 63 2.12 -9.60 1.87
CA VAL A 63 1.28 -8.56 1.27
C VAL A 63 2.07 -7.85 0.18
N ARG A 64 1.44 -7.64 -0.97
CA ARG A 64 2.01 -6.87 -2.05
C ARG A 64 1.05 -5.76 -2.45
N PHE A 65 1.63 -4.64 -2.89
CA PHE A 65 0.85 -3.52 -3.41
C PHE A 65 1.06 -3.42 -4.92
N ILE A 66 -0.02 -3.18 -5.63
CA ILE A 66 0.00 -2.96 -7.08
C ILE A 66 -0.37 -1.51 -7.32
N MET A 67 0.58 -0.72 -7.76
CA MET A 67 0.38 0.69 -8.03
C MET A 67 0.84 0.99 -9.45
N ALA A 68 -0.06 1.54 -10.27
CA ALA A 68 0.22 1.85 -11.67
C ALA A 68 0.79 0.64 -12.43
N GLY A 69 0.27 -0.54 -12.13
CA GLY A 69 0.71 -1.76 -12.80
C GLY A 69 1.99 -2.37 -12.26
N ASN A 70 2.60 -1.75 -11.26
CA ASN A 70 3.84 -2.21 -10.66
C ASN A 70 3.54 -2.94 -9.36
N THR A 71 3.89 -4.22 -9.28
CA THR A 71 3.66 -5.04 -8.09
C THR A 71 4.92 -5.04 -7.22
N GLN A 72 4.72 -4.75 -5.94
CA GLN A 72 5.85 -4.64 -5.04
C GLN A 72 5.51 -5.21 -3.67
N ASN A 73 6.44 -5.97 -3.11
CA ASN A 73 6.29 -6.50 -1.76
C ASN A 73 6.41 -5.38 -0.74
N VAL A 74 5.56 -5.45 0.28
CA VAL A 74 5.70 -4.55 1.42
C VAL A 74 6.66 -5.22 2.40
N THR A 75 7.61 -4.45 2.90
CA THR A 75 8.60 -4.96 3.83
C THR A 75 8.46 -4.31 5.20
N LEU A 76 9.02 -4.96 6.21
CA LEU A 76 9.14 -4.42 7.56
C LEU A 76 10.52 -3.82 7.73
N ALA A 77 10.69 -3.07 8.81
CA ALA A 77 12.03 -2.64 9.21
C ALA A 77 12.89 -3.89 9.39
N GLY A 78 14.06 -3.89 8.76
CA GLY A 78 14.92 -5.06 8.79
C GLY A 78 14.82 -5.92 7.54
N GLY A 79 13.86 -5.64 6.65
CA GLY A 79 13.80 -6.26 5.32
C GLY A 79 12.92 -7.47 5.17
N ALA A 80 12.33 -7.99 6.24
CA ALA A 80 11.40 -9.10 6.13
C ALA A 80 10.11 -8.66 5.45
N ASN A 81 9.45 -9.57 4.75
CA ASN A 81 8.17 -9.26 4.11
C ASN A 81 7.08 -9.03 5.17
N ALA A 82 6.29 -7.99 4.98
CA ALA A 82 5.09 -7.79 5.78
C ALA A 82 4.04 -8.82 5.40
N THR A 83 3.27 -9.26 6.38
CA THR A 83 2.20 -10.24 6.15
C THR A 83 0.85 -9.64 6.51
N VAL A 84 -0.21 -10.39 6.25
CA VAL A 84 -1.56 -9.96 6.56
C VAL A 84 -1.69 -9.57 8.03
N ALA A 85 -1.01 -10.28 8.94
CA ALA A 85 -1.07 -9.97 10.36
C ALA A 85 -0.53 -8.58 10.70
N ASN A 86 0.34 -8.03 9.86
CA ASN A 86 0.89 -6.69 10.05
C ASN A 86 -0.08 -5.59 9.62
N PHE A 87 -1.17 -5.95 8.95
CA PHE A 87 -2.16 -5.01 8.43
C PHE A 87 -3.55 -5.36 8.95
N PRO A 88 -3.85 -5.08 10.22
CA PRO A 88 -5.20 -5.30 10.73
C PRO A 88 -6.21 -4.51 9.90
N ASN A 89 -7.14 -5.19 9.28
CA ASN A 89 -8.06 -4.61 8.32
C ASN A 89 -9.46 -4.42 8.92
N PRO A 90 -10.19 -3.38 8.46
CA PRO A 90 -9.71 -2.30 7.60
C PRO A 90 -8.87 -1.30 8.41
N GLY A 91 -8.08 -0.49 7.73
CA GLY A 91 -7.29 0.49 8.45
C GLY A 91 -6.46 1.37 7.55
N VAL A 92 -5.89 2.40 8.17
CA VAL A 92 -4.99 3.34 7.51
C VAL A 92 -3.58 3.08 8.02
N PHE A 93 -2.65 2.98 7.09
CA PHE A 93 -1.27 2.63 7.41
C PHE A 93 -0.33 3.67 6.80
N LEU A 94 0.76 3.93 7.50
CA LEU A 94 1.81 4.81 7.02
C LEU A 94 2.91 3.94 6.46
N VAL A 95 3.29 4.20 5.21
CA VAL A 95 4.38 3.47 4.56
C VAL A 95 5.39 4.46 3.99
N PHE A 96 6.63 4.01 3.87
CA PHE A 96 7.64 4.73 3.12
C PHE A 96 7.72 4.09 1.73
N TYR A 97 7.52 4.90 0.71
CA TYR A 97 7.54 4.44 -0.66
C TYR A 97 8.58 5.19 -1.46
N ASP A 98 9.51 4.46 -2.04
CA ASP A 98 10.54 5.03 -2.91
C ASP A 98 10.43 4.35 -4.27
N ARG A 99 9.90 5.08 -5.23
CA ARG A 99 9.68 4.57 -6.58
C ARG A 99 10.99 4.34 -7.32
N VAL A 100 12.00 5.13 -7.00
CA VAL A 100 13.29 5.05 -7.69
C VAL A 100 14.05 3.80 -7.27
N ASP A 101 14.10 3.55 -5.96
CA ASP A 101 14.85 2.42 -5.41
C ASP A 101 13.98 1.22 -5.13
N ASN A 102 12.68 1.30 -5.43
CA ASN A 102 11.73 0.22 -5.23
C ASN A 102 11.66 -0.25 -3.79
N ILE A 103 11.56 0.72 -2.88
CA ILE A 103 11.39 0.43 -1.45
C ILE A 103 9.94 0.71 -1.09
N LEU A 104 9.33 -0.22 -0.38
CA LEU A 104 7.98 -0.05 0.14
C LEU A 104 7.97 -0.69 1.53
N GLN A 105 8.06 0.16 2.55
CA GLN A 105 8.23 -0.31 3.92
C GLN A 105 7.08 0.17 4.80
N LEU A 106 6.50 -0.75 5.55
CA LEU A 106 5.48 -0.41 6.54
C LEU A 106 6.13 0.30 7.72
N ILE A 107 5.61 1.48 8.03
CA ILE A 107 6.05 2.24 9.21
C ILE A 107 5.14 1.94 10.39
N GLY A 108 3.82 1.97 10.18
CA GLY A 108 2.90 1.68 11.25
C GLY A 108 1.46 1.95 10.86
N GLN A 109 0.57 1.63 11.78
CA GLN A 109 -0.85 1.88 11.61
C GLN A 109 -1.21 3.21 12.27
N ILE A 110 -2.07 3.95 11.59
CA ILE A 110 -2.57 5.21 12.10
C ILE A 110 -3.83 4.99 12.94
#